data_d37dfd5d4850dad8b0427d1c43f73bec
#
_entry.id   d37dfd5d4850dad8b0427d1c43f73bec
#
_cell.length_a   1.000
_cell.length_b   1.000
_cell.length_c   1.000
_cell.angle_alpha   90.00
_cell.angle_beta   90.00
_cell.angle_gamma   90.00
#
_symmetry.space_group_name_H-M   'P 1'
#
loop_
_entity.id
_entity.type
_entity.pdbx_description
1 polymer ?
#
loop_
_entity_poly.entity_id
_entity_poly.type
_entity_poly.pdbx_seq_one_letter_code
_entity_poly.pdbx_strand_id
1 'polypeptide(L)'
;MGRLAAAFAASITLFGSTVTGVAAAPASADPSVQPVGSMPVPEGPAPSWIVADLDTGQVLAGRDMYSPHPPASTIKTLLALTALDEVSLDATVVATPAATQVECNCAGVTAGHTYTARQLLDATLLVSGNDAANTLADLVGGFDIAVDKMNAKAAAIGATDTHAASPSGLDGPGGPGWTTPHDLAAIFRAAMANPVFAQITAQPSAPFPTDAGVRPLLNQDELLVRYPGAIGGKTGYTNAARKTFVGAAERNGRRLVIAMMYGLVHEGGPTYWDQAAMLLDWGFAQNPAQGVATL
;
A
#
# COMPACT_ATOMS: atom_id res chain seq x y z
N MET A 1 19.83 15.61 -85.91
CA MET A 1 20.83 15.18 -84.91
C MET A 1 20.10 14.84 -83.65
N GLY A 2 19.74 13.57 -83.56
CA GLY A 2 18.98 13.08 -82.40
C GLY A 2 19.86 12.53 -81.28
N ARG A 3 19.56 12.81 -80.06
CA ARG A 3 20.15 12.06 -78.95
C ARG A 3 19.03 11.30 -78.19
N LEU A 4 19.15 9.97 -78.28
CA LEU A 4 18.37 9.05 -77.45
C LEU A 4 18.81 9.19 -76.00
N ALA A 5 17.87 9.36 -75.09
CA ALA A 5 18.08 9.19 -73.66
C ALA A 5 17.50 7.83 -73.26
N ALA A 6 18.34 6.96 -72.70
CA ALA A 6 17.94 5.66 -72.15
C ALA A 6 17.50 5.88 -70.67
N ALA A 7 16.29 5.44 -70.38
CA ALA A 7 15.79 5.42 -68.99
C ALA A 7 16.14 4.07 -68.34
N PHE A 8 16.91 4.15 -67.24
CA PHE A 8 17.15 3.02 -66.33
C PHE A 8 16.03 2.95 -65.30
N ALA A 9 15.26 1.89 -65.35
CA ALA A 9 14.28 1.56 -64.30
C ALA A 9 15.02 0.76 -63.20
N ALA A 10 15.14 1.35 -62.02
CA ALA A 10 15.65 0.66 -60.84
C ALA A 10 14.46 0.05 -60.08
N SER A 11 14.42 -1.27 -60.06
CA SER A 11 13.43 -2.03 -59.25
C SER A 11 13.92 -2.09 -57.81
N ILE A 12 13.18 -1.45 -56.91
CA ILE A 12 13.41 -1.53 -55.44
C ILE A 12 12.59 -2.69 -54.94
N THR A 13 13.23 -3.76 -54.52
CA THR A 13 12.62 -4.89 -53.83
C THR A 13 12.56 -4.56 -52.34
N LEU A 14 11.36 -4.24 -51.82
CA LEU A 14 11.13 -4.12 -50.38
C LEU A 14 11.12 -5.51 -49.74
N PHE A 15 12.13 -5.82 -48.94
CA PHE A 15 12.09 -6.93 -47.98
C PHE A 15 11.30 -6.50 -46.79
N GLY A 16 10.05 -6.93 -46.71
CA GLY A 16 9.22 -6.79 -45.52
C GLY A 16 9.66 -7.78 -44.44
N SER A 17 10.40 -7.32 -43.43
CA SER A 17 10.66 -8.11 -42.22
C SER A 17 9.42 -8.10 -41.32
N THR A 18 8.67 -9.19 -41.31
CA THR A 18 7.61 -9.40 -40.31
C THR A 18 8.27 -9.69 -38.97
N VAL A 19 8.28 -8.70 -38.10
CA VAL A 19 8.60 -8.90 -36.67
C VAL A 19 7.40 -9.58 -36.06
N THR A 20 7.46 -10.90 -35.90
CA THR A 20 6.52 -11.63 -35.04
C THR A 20 6.84 -11.30 -33.60
N GLY A 21 6.11 -10.35 -33.02
CA GLY A 21 6.13 -10.08 -31.59
C GLY A 21 5.66 -11.35 -30.86
N VAL A 22 6.58 -12.05 -30.23
CA VAL A 22 6.24 -13.07 -29.24
C VAL A 22 5.64 -12.31 -28.06
N ALA A 23 4.30 -12.39 -27.93
CA ALA A 23 3.64 -11.96 -26.71
C ALA A 23 4.21 -12.82 -25.59
N ALA A 24 4.93 -12.23 -24.65
CA ALA A 24 5.32 -12.91 -23.43
C ALA A 24 4.05 -13.40 -22.74
N ALA A 25 3.94 -14.71 -22.54
CA ALA A 25 2.87 -15.28 -21.71
C ALA A 25 2.94 -14.58 -20.33
N PRO A 26 1.80 -14.24 -19.71
CA PRO A 26 1.82 -13.73 -18.35
C PRO A 26 2.56 -14.76 -17.50
N ALA A 27 3.55 -14.29 -16.73
CA ALA A 27 4.23 -15.15 -15.76
C ALA A 27 3.15 -15.79 -14.90
N SER A 28 3.12 -17.12 -14.86
CA SER A 28 2.20 -17.85 -14.00
C SER A 28 2.52 -17.44 -12.58
N ALA A 29 1.55 -16.84 -11.87
CA ALA A 29 1.71 -16.54 -10.46
C ALA A 29 2.10 -17.81 -9.71
N ASP A 30 3.02 -17.70 -8.75
CA ASP A 30 3.40 -18.82 -7.91
C ASP A 30 2.15 -19.42 -7.23
N PRO A 31 2.11 -20.74 -7.04
CA PRO A 31 0.96 -21.37 -6.40
C PRO A 31 0.78 -20.80 -4.97
N SER A 32 -0.47 -20.68 -4.53
CA SER A 32 -0.77 -20.30 -3.15
C SER A 32 -0.20 -21.34 -2.18
N VAL A 33 0.50 -20.86 -1.15
CA VAL A 33 0.95 -21.69 -0.03
C VAL A 33 -0.13 -21.65 1.04
N GLN A 34 -0.64 -22.83 1.43
CA GLN A 34 -1.70 -22.99 2.43
C GLN A 34 -1.52 -24.33 3.18
N PRO A 35 -2.12 -24.51 4.37
CA PRO A 35 -2.03 -25.76 5.11
C PRO A 35 -2.57 -26.95 4.30
N VAL A 36 -1.91 -28.09 4.40
CA VAL A 36 -2.33 -29.33 3.73
C VAL A 36 -3.72 -29.74 4.24
N GLY A 37 -4.65 -29.98 3.30
CA GLY A 37 -6.03 -30.36 3.60
C GLY A 37 -6.96 -29.20 3.94
N SER A 38 -6.50 -27.96 3.91
CA SER A 38 -7.38 -26.79 4.01
C SER A 38 -8.23 -26.62 2.74
N MET A 39 -9.34 -25.89 2.86
CA MET A 39 -10.13 -25.50 1.68
C MET A 39 -9.28 -24.62 0.75
N PRO A 40 -9.50 -24.70 -0.58
CA PRO A 40 -8.80 -23.83 -1.51
C PRO A 40 -8.98 -22.34 -1.15
N VAL A 41 -7.92 -21.57 -1.26
CA VAL A 41 -7.97 -20.13 -1.03
C VAL A 41 -8.76 -19.45 -2.15
N PRO A 42 -9.64 -18.47 -1.84
CA PRO A 42 -10.39 -17.76 -2.86
C PRO A 42 -9.50 -16.96 -3.80
N GLU A 43 -9.85 -16.96 -5.09
CA GLU A 43 -9.18 -16.16 -6.11
C GLU A 43 -9.68 -14.70 -6.11
N GLY A 44 -8.84 -13.79 -6.60
CA GLY A 44 -9.20 -12.36 -6.70
C GLY A 44 -8.21 -11.57 -7.55
N PRO A 45 -8.48 -10.26 -7.73
CA PRO A 45 -7.70 -9.39 -8.62
C PRO A 45 -6.28 -9.06 -8.14
N ALA A 46 -5.96 -9.24 -6.86
CA ALA A 46 -4.60 -9.06 -6.35
C ALA A 46 -3.86 -10.40 -6.42
N PRO A 47 -2.81 -10.52 -7.26
CA PRO A 47 -2.06 -11.77 -7.41
C PRO A 47 -1.11 -12.03 -6.24
N SER A 48 -0.67 -11.00 -5.54
CA SER A 48 0.29 -11.07 -4.43
C SER A 48 -0.42 -10.70 -3.13
N TRP A 49 -0.44 -11.64 -2.16
CA TRP A 49 -1.20 -11.43 -0.91
C TRP A 49 -0.77 -12.39 0.21
N ILE A 50 -1.18 -12.06 1.43
CA ILE A 50 -1.00 -12.86 2.64
C ILE A 50 -2.23 -12.77 3.55
N VAL A 51 -2.50 -13.82 4.30
CA VAL A 51 -3.42 -13.86 5.46
C VAL A 51 -2.64 -14.38 6.65
N ALA A 52 -2.63 -13.64 7.76
CA ALA A 52 -1.93 -14.02 8.96
C ALA A 52 -2.76 -13.69 10.21
N ASP A 53 -2.45 -14.36 11.29
CA ASP A 53 -2.99 -14.06 12.62
C ASP A 53 -2.28 -12.81 13.17
N LEU A 54 -3.05 -11.78 13.49
CA LEU A 54 -2.51 -10.48 13.90
C LEU A 54 -1.82 -10.55 15.29
N ASP A 55 -2.28 -11.45 16.16
CA ASP A 55 -1.75 -11.56 17.53
C ASP A 55 -0.47 -12.40 17.57
N THR A 56 -0.50 -13.55 16.94
CA THR A 56 0.62 -14.50 16.99
C THR A 56 1.66 -14.26 15.91
N GLY A 57 1.28 -13.63 14.79
CA GLY A 57 2.10 -13.49 13.59
C GLY A 57 2.12 -14.75 12.73
N GLN A 58 1.33 -15.79 13.05
CA GLN A 58 1.28 -17.00 12.26
C GLN A 58 0.65 -16.73 10.89
N VAL A 59 1.36 -17.05 9.82
CA VAL A 59 0.87 -16.94 8.44
C VAL A 59 0.00 -18.16 8.13
N LEU A 60 -1.25 -17.92 7.76
CA LEU A 60 -2.22 -18.96 7.42
C LEU A 60 -2.11 -19.37 5.96
N ALA A 61 -1.96 -18.41 5.06
CA ALA A 61 -1.73 -18.63 3.64
C ALA A 61 -1.14 -17.38 2.96
N GLY A 62 -0.55 -17.58 1.79
CA GLY A 62 -0.06 -16.50 0.95
C GLY A 62 0.17 -16.94 -0.49
N ARG A 63 0.25 -15.95 -1.39
CA ARG A 63 0.67 -16.12 -2.78
C ARG A 63 1.64 -15.01 -3.11
N ASP A 64 2.78 -15.33 -3.69
CA ASP A 64 3.85 -14.37 -3.98
C ASP A 64 4.16 -13.46 -2.77
N MET A 65 4.02 -14.01 -1.56
CA MET A 65 4.02 -13.22 -0.32
C MET A 65 5.38 -12.60 0.02
N TYR A 66 6.45 -13.06 -0.64
CA TYR A 66 7.81 -12.50 -0.53
C TYR A 66 8.25 -11.76 -1.79
N SER A 67 7.37 -11.64 -2.80
CA SER A 67 7.69 -10.89 -4.01
C SER A 67 7.60 -9.38 -3.76
N PRO A 68 8.65 -8.60 -4.05
CA PRO A 68 8.64 -7.17 -3.84
C PRO A 68 7.77 -6.44 -4.86
N HIS A 69 6.94 -5.53 -4.37
CA HIS A 69 6.10 -4.64 -5.17
C HIS A 69 6.15 -3.21 -4.60
N PRO A 70 5.92 -2.18 -5.40
CA PRO A 70 5.75 -0.83 -4.88
C PRO A 70 4.57 -0.77 -3.90
N PRO A 71 4.76 -0.20 -2.69
CA PRO A 71 3.72 -0.18 -1.67
C PRO A 71 2.61 0.85 -1.93
N ALA A 72 2.88 1.88 -2.73
CA ALA A 72 2.07 3.09 -2.76
C ALA A 72 1.82 3.61 -1.34
N SER A 73 0.63 4.17 -1.09
CA SER A 73 0.29 4.76 0.22
C SER A 73 0.13 3.78 1.38
N THR A 74 0.25 2.46 1.17
CA THR A 74 0.28 1.53 2.31
C THR A 74 1.54 1.69 3.16
N ILE A 75 2.63 2.25 2.59
CA ILE A 75 3.85 2.58 3.34
C ILE A 75 3.64 3.67 4.41
N LYS A 76 2.56 4.46 4.32
CA LYS A 76 2.18 5.42 5.35
C LYS A 76 1.90 4.77 6.72
N THR A 77 1.62 3.46 6.73
CA THR A 77 1.59 2.66 7.97
C THR A 77 2.94 2.69 8.68
N LEU A 78 4.03 2.53 7.92
CA LEU A 78 5.39 2.59 8.46
C LEU A 78 5.76 4.00 8.91
N LEU A 79 5.38 5.04 8.15
CA LEU A 79 5.56 6.43 8.57
C LEU A 79 4.82 6.71 9.89
N ALA A 80 3.55 6.30 10.00
CA ALA A 80 2.76 6.50 11.20
C ALA A 80 3.37 5.78 12.41
N LEU A 81 3.80 4.53 12.25
CA LEU A 81 4.50 3.77 13.29
C LEU A 81 5.78 4.48 13.73
N THR A 82 6.59 4.98 12.78
CA THR A 82 7.81 5.73 13.06
C THR A 82 7.51 7.03 13.83
N ALA A 83 6.51 7.79 13.39
CA ALA A 83 6.15 9.04 14.04
C ALA A 83 5.60 8.83 15.47
N LEU A 84 4.79 7.79 15.67
CA LEU A 84 4.23 7.46 17.00
C LEU A 84 5.28 7.04 18.03
N ASP A 85 6.43 6.57 17.59
CA ASP A 85 7.54 6.24 18.50
C ASP A 85 8.36 7.48 18.87
N GLU A 86 8.31 8.55 18.09
CA GLU A 86 9.24 9.67 18.23
C GLU A 86 8.60 10.97 18.74
N VAL A 87 7.31 11.18 18.46
CA VAL A 87 6.66 12.44 18.76
C VAL A 87 5.37 12.26 19.54
N SER A 88 5.09 13.21 20.44
CA SER A 88 3.79 13.24 21.13
C SER A 88 2.68 13.69 20.17
N LEU A 89 1.44 13.27 20.44
CA LEU A 89 0.29 13.64 19.60
C LEU A 89 0.02 15.15 19.54
N ASP A 90 0.45 15.88 20.57
CA ASP A 90 0.30 17.34 20.70
C ASP A 90 1.50 18.11 20.12
N ALA A 91 2.56 17.41 19.70
CA ALA A 91 3.69 18.06 19.03
C ALA A 91 3.20 18.76 17.75
N THR A 92 3.71 19.95 17.49
CA THR A 92 3.25 20.79 16.39
C THR A 92 4.34 21.08 15.39
N VAL A 93 3.96 21.26 14.13
CA VAL A 93 4.84 21.67 13.04
C VAL A 93 4.12 22.70 12.16
N VAL A 94 4.88 23.65 11.62
CA VAL A 94 4.40 24.56 10.59
C VAL A 94 4.60 23.87 9.24
N ALA A 95 3.51 23.66 8.49
CA ALA A 95 3.58 23.05 7.18
C ALA A 95 4.42 23.88 6.21
N THR A 96 5.38 23.24 5.54
CA THR A 96 6.26 23.91 4.59
C THR A 96 5.66 23.91 3.18
N PRO A 97 6.04 24.85 2.29
CA PRO A 97 5.67 24.77 0.89
C PRO A 97 6.15 23.47 0.24
N ALA A 98 7.33 22.96 0.62
CA ALA A 98 7.87 21.71 0.08
C ALA A 98 7.01 20.49 0.44
N ALA A 99 6.49 20.43 1.67
CA ALA A 99 5.61 19.35 2.12
C ALA A 99 4.25 19.38 1.43
N THR A 100 3.74 20.56 1.05
CA THR A 100 2.39 20.73 0.49
C THR A 100 2.36 20.74 -1.04
N GLN A 101 3.47 21.06 -1.71
CA GLN A 101 3.60 21.03 -3.18
C GLN A 101 3.96 19.61 -3.67
N VAL A 102 3.05 18.69 -3.50
CA VAL A 102 3.21 17.27 -3.80
C VAL A 102 2.11 16.80 -4.74
N GLU A 103 2.35 15.72 -5.50
CA GLU A 103 1.27 15.07 -6.28
C GLU A 103 0.12 14.71 -5.35
N CYS A 104 -1.07 15.19 -5.72
CA CYS A 104 -2.18 15.23 -4.80
C CYS A 104 -3.03 13.97 -4.80
N ASN A 105 -2.97 13.24 -3.71
CA ASN A 105 -4.08 12.80 -2.89
C ASN A 105 -3.91 13.59 -1.59
N CYS A 106 -4.59 14.72 -1.43
CA CYS A 106 -4.27 15.71 -0.42
C CYS A 106 -5.37 15.84 0.64
N ALA A 107 -4.93 15.97 1.90
CA ALA A 107 -5.83 16.27 3.01
C ALA A 107 -6.24 17.75 3.05
N GLY A 108 -5.51 18.64 2.36
CA GLY A 108 -5.73 20.08 2.39
C GLY A 108 -4.88 20.76 3.45
N VAL A 109 -3.67 20.26 3.68
CA VAL A 109 -2.67 20.94 4.50
C VAL A 109 -2.23 22.22 3.79
N THR A 110 -2.29 23.36 4.47
CA THR A 110 -1.92 24.67 3.94
C THR A 110 -0.55 25.09 4.45
N ALA A 111 0.36 25.47 3.54
CA ALA A 111 1.69 25.96 3.90
C ALA A 111 1.60 27.21 4.80
N GLY A 112 2.44 27.28 5.83
CA GLY A 112 2.44 28.33 6.84
C GLY A 112 1.47 28.12 8.01
N HIS A 113 0.58 27.13 7.94
CA HIS A 113 -0.30 26.76 9.04
C HIS A 113 0.35 25.74 9.97
N THR A 114 -0.05 25.77 11.22
CA THR A 114 0.45 24.85 12.25
C THR A 114 -0.52 23.68 12.44
N TYR A 115 0.01 22.46 12.42
CA TYR A 115 -0.75 21.23 12.64
C TYR A 115 -0.13 20.42 13.77
N THR A 116 -0.98 19.70 14.52
CA THR A 116 -0.51 18.72 15.51
C THR A 116 -0.17 17.40 14.86
N ALA A 117 0.69 16.59 15.49
CA ALA A 117 0.97 15.23 15.05
C ALA A 117 -0.32 14.39 14.90
N ARG A 118 -1.28 14.55 15.84
CA ARG A 118 -2.57 13.84 15.76
C ARG A 118 -3.34 14.22 14.49
N GLN A 119 -3.46 15.48 14.15
CA GLN A 119 -4.15 15.93 12.95
C GLN A 119 -3.50 15.38 11.68
N LEU A 120 -2.17 15.37 11.65
CA LEU A 120 -1.42 14.84 10.51
C LEU A 120 -1.52 13.32 10.40
N LEU A 121 -1.52 12.59 11.52
CA LEU A 121 -1.77 11.14 11.55
C LEU A 121 -3.18 10.80 11.05
N ASP A 122 -4.21 11.50 11.54
CA ASP A 122 -5.59 11.34 11.07
C ASP A 122 -5.67 11.57 9.54
N ALA A 123 -5.08 12.65 9.03
CA ALA A 123 -5.07 12.98 7.62
C ALA A 123 -4.27 11.98 6.76
N THR A 124 -3.14 11.51 7.28
CA THR A 124 -2.27 10.52 6.61
C THR A 124 -2.95 9.16 6.50
N LEU A 125 -3.64 8.72 7.55
CA LEU A 125 -4.21 7.37 7.62
C LEU A 125 -5.62 7.29 7.04
N LEU A 126 -6.52 8.25 7.33
CA LEU A 126 -7.91 8.20 6.87
C LEU A 126 -8.07 8.51 5.38
N VAL A 127 -7.50 9.64 4.95
CA VAL A 127 -7.66 10.10 3.55
C VAL A 127 -6.39 9.92 2.72
N SER A 128 -5.37 9.28 3.30
CA SER A 128 -4.12 9.01 2.58
C SER A 128 -3.39 10.27 2.09
N GLY A 129 -3.53 11.42 2.80
CA GLY A 129 -2.99 12.71 2.39
C GLY A 129 -1.47 12.67 2.18
N ASN A 130 -1.00 13.02 0.98
CA ASN A 130 0.43 13.08 0.67
C ASN A 130 1.05 14.32 1.30
N ASP A 131 0.33 15.45 1.29
CA ASP A 131 0.66 16.70 1.97
C ASP A 131 0.79 16.49 3.49
N ALA A 132 -0.15 15.75 4.07
CA ALA A 132 -0.12 15.42 5.50
C ALA A 132 1.04 14.48 5.85
N ALA A 133 1.32 13.48 5.01
CA ALA A 133 2.44 12.55 5.23
C ALA A 133 3.79 13.28 5.18
N ASN A 134 3.98 14.17 4.21
CA ASN A 134 5.23 14.96 4.12
C ASN A 134 5.35 15.97 5.29
N THR A 135 4.24 16.60 5.71
CA THR A 135 4.24 17.49 6.87
C THR A 135 4.50 16.72 8.19
N LEU A 136 3.99 15.46 8.29
CA LEU A 136 4.32 14.57 9.41
C LEU A 136 5.81 14.19 9.40
N ALA A 137 6.38 13.98 8.21
CA ALA A 137 7.81 13.74 8.06
C ALA A 137 8.66 14.94 8.50
N ASP A 138 8.22 16.18 8.21
CA ASP A 138 8.88 17.39 8.71
C ASP A 138 8.94 17.39 10.25
N LEU A 139 7.89 16.91 10.91
CA LEU A 139 7.86 16.79 12.38
C LEU A 139 8.85 15.74 12.93
N VAL A 140 9.14 14.71 12.14
CA VAL A 140 10.08 13.60 12.48
C VAL A 140 11.54 13.96 12.14
N GLY A 141 11.77 15.11 11.50
CA GLY A 141 13.12 15.62 11.20
C GLY A 141 13.34 16.00 9.73
N GLY A 142 12.30 15.97 8.91
CA GLY A 142 12.33 16.27 7.47
C GLY A 142 12.29 15.02 6.59
N PHE A 143 12.12 15.24 5.31
CA PHE A 143 11.86 14.15 4.33
C PHE A 143 12.90 13.02 4.39
N ASP A 144 14.18 13.35 4.22
CA ASP A 144 15.25 12.35 4.15
C ASP A 144 15.43 11.61 5.49
N ILE A 145 15.42 12.37 6.61
CA ILE A 145 15.54 11.78 7.95
C ILE A 145 14.34 10.87 8.26
N ALA A 146 13.14 11.26 7.87
CA ALA A 146 11.96 10.42 8.05
C ALA A 146 12.06 9.13 7.25
N VAL A 147 12.52 9.18 5.99
CA VAL A 147 12.76 8.00 5.15
C VAL A 147 13.81 7.07 5.77
N ASP A 148 14.93 7.63 6.25
CA ASP A 148 15.97 6.84 6.93
C ASP A 148 15.41 6.15 8.18
N LYS A 149 14.63 6.86 9.00
CA LYS A 149 13.98 6.31 10.19
C LYS A 149 12.93 5.26 9.86
N MET A 150 12.14 5.45 8.81
CA MET A 150 11.20 4.43 8.31
C MET A 150 11.94 3.16 7.91
N ASN A 151 13.02 3.26 7.16
CA ASN A 151 13.82 2.10 6.75
C ASN A 151 14.48 1.41 7.95
N ALA A 152 15.01 2.17 8.91
CA ALA A 152 15.55 1.62 10.17
C ALA A 152 14.45 0.93 10.99
N LYS A 153 13.23 1.50 11.06
CA LYS A 153 12.09 0.89 11.74
C LYS A 153 11.66 -0.41 11.06
N ALA A 154 11.57 -0.44 9.73
CA ALA A 154 11.27 -1.66 8.97
C ALA A 154 12.27 -2.78 9.31
N ALA A 155 13.55 -2.49 9.27
CA ALA A 155 14.60 -3.45 9.64
C ALA A 155 14.47 -3.93 11.10
N ALA A 156 14.19 -3.01 12.04
CA ALA A 156 14.06 -3.33 13.46
C ALA A 156 12.88 -4.25 13.79
N ILE A 157 11.83 -4.24 13.01
CA ILE A 157 10.65 -5.13 13.18
C ILE A 157 10.72 -6.37 12.28
N GLY A 158 11.83 -6.61 11.59
CA GLY A 158 12.03 -7.77 10.73
C GLY A 158 11.48 -7.64 9.31
N ALA A 159 10.95 -6.48 8.91
CA ALA A 159 10.49 -6.22 7.55
C ALA A 159 11.67 -5.85 6.64
N THR A 160 12.54 -6.83 6.38
CA THR A 160 13.86 -6.63 5.73
C THR A 160 13.80 -6.49 4.22
N ASP A 161 12.69 -6.90 3.61
CA ASP A 161 12.42 -6.75 2.18
C ASP A 161 11.62 -5.49 1.87
N THR A 162 11.61 -4.52 2.82
CA THR A 162 10.95 -3.23 2.69
C THR A 162 11.96 -2.10 2.53
N HIS A 163 11.70 -1.22 1.56
CA HIS A 163 12.42 0.03 1.38
C HIS A 163 11.44 1.17 1.08
N ALA A 164 11.32 2.09 2.02
CA ALA A 164 10.61 3.34 1.81
C ALA A 164 11.48 4.32 1.01
N ALA A 165 10.96 4.83 -0.11
CA ALA A 165 11.62 5.86 -0.94
C ALA A 165 11.06 7.26 -0.66
N SER A 166 9.90 7.34 0.00
CA SER A 166 9.25 8.59 0.41
C SER A 166 8.31 8.36 1.59
N PRO A 167 7.99 9.40 2.37
CA PRO A 167 7.01 9.30 3.45
C PRO A 167 5.59 8.98 2.97
N SER A 168 5.25 9.40 1.74
CA SER A 168 3.91 9.29 1.17
C SER A 168 3.65 8.00 0.39
N GLY A 169 4.71 7.31 -0.06
CA GLY A 169 4.63 6.16 -0.97
C GLY A 169 4.51 6.55 -2.45
N LEU A 170 4.67 7.83 -2.77
CA LEU A 170 4.99 8.28 -4.12
C LEU A 170 6.43 7.90 -4.47
N ASP A 171 6.74 7.88 -5.75
CA ASP A 171 8.09 7.60 -6.21
C ASP A 171 9.05 8.67 -5.65
N GLY A 172 10.10 8.22 -4.97
CA GLY A 172 11.17 9.09 -4.49
C GLY A 172 12.19 9.41 -5.60
N PRO A 173 13.23 10.18 -5.28
CA PRO A 173 14.28 10.54 -6.26
C PRO A 173 14.98 9.35 -6.92
N GLY A 174 14.98 8.19 -6.24
CA GLY A 174 15.56 6.92 -6.74
C GLY A 174 14.54 5.97 -7.39
N GLY A 175 13.30 6.40 -7.58
CA GLY A 175 12.19 5.57 -8.04
C GLY A 175 11.23 5.17 -6.92
N PRO A 176 10.29 4.26 -7.19
CA PRO A 176 9.36 3.77 -6.18
C PRO A 176 10.10 2.96 -5.10
N GLY A 177 9.61 3.04 -3.86
CA GLY A 177 9.98 2.09 -2.83
C GLY A 177 9.41 0.70 -3.13
N TRP A 178 9.76 -0.28 -2.31
CA TRP A 178 9.22 -1.64 -2.41
C TRP A 178 8.94 -2.22 -1.02
N THR A 179 8.05 -3.17 -1.00
CA THR A 179 7.76 -4.03 0.14
C THR A 179 7.16 -5.36 -0.37
N THR A 180 6.99 -6.32 0.50
CA THR A 180 6.31 -7.57 0.19
C THR A 180 4.98 -7.65 0.96
N PRO A 181 4.02 -8.49 0.57
CA PRO A 181 2.85 -8.76 1.41
C PRO A 181 3.20 -9.21 2.83
N HIS A 182 4.26 -10.02 2.98
CA HIS A 182 4.76 -10.48 4.27
C HIS A 182 5.20 -9.30 5.15
N ASP A 183 6.08 -8.47 4.64
CA ASP A 183 6.60 -7.32 5.38
C ASP A 183 5.52 -6.28 5.67
N LEU A 184 4.63 -6.03 4.69
CA LEU A 184 3.52 -5.10 4.88
C LEU A 184 2.57 -5.57 5.99
N ALA A 185 2.31 -6.88 6.09
CA ALA A 185 1.53 -7.46 7.18
C ALA A 185 2.26 -7.35 8.52
N ALA A 186 3.60 -7.57 8.56
CA ALA A 186 4.41 -7.41 9.75
C ALA A 186 4.44 -5.94 10.24
N ILE A 187 4.58 -4.98 9.31
CA ILE A 187 4.51 -3.54 9.60
C ILE A 187 3.15 -3.18 10.18
N PHE A 188 2.06 -3.66 9.57
CA PHE A 188 0.70 -3.38 10.04
C PHE A 188 0.45 -4.02 11.41
N ARG A 189 0.92 -5.24 11.64
CA ARG A 189 0.85 -5.90 12.94
C ARG A 189 1.54 -5.10 14.03
N ALA A 190 2.75 -4.61 13.76
CA ALA A 190 3.49 -3.74 14.69
C ALA A 190 2.75 -2.41 14.94
N ALA A 191 2.18 -1.79 13.90
CA ALA A 191 1.41 -0.57 14.02
C ALA A 191 0.12 -0.77 14.84
N MET A 192 -0.61 -1.86 14.64
CA MET A 192 -1.83 -2.19 15.38
C MET A 192 -1.58 -2.51 16.87
N ALA A 193 -0.35 -2.80 17.27
CA ALA A 193 0.02 -2.90 18.68
C ALA A 193 0.04 -1.52 19.39
N ASN A 194 0.13 -0.42 18.63
CA ASN A 194 -0.01 0.93 19.16
C ASN A 194 -1.50 1.33 19.22
N PRO A 195 -2.07 1.61 20.41
CA PRO A 195 -3.50 1.89 20.56
C PRO A 195 -3.96 3.14 19.82
N VAL A 196 -3.06 4.12 19.62
CA VAL A 196 -3.39 5.34 18.86
C VAL A 196 -3.56 5.03 17.38
N PHE A 197 -2.65 4.22 16.80
CA PHE A 197 -2.77 3.77 15.41
C PHE A 197 -4.06 2.97 15.19
N ALA A 198 -4.33 2.00 16.07
CA ALA A 198 -5.53 1.18 16.00
C ALA A 198 -6.81 2.04 16.10
N GLN A 199 -6.83 3.02 17.02
CA GLN A 199 -7.95 3.96 17.14
C GLN A 199 -8.15 4.78 15.85
N ILE A 200 -7.07 5.34 15.28
CA ILE A 200 -7.18 6.18 14.10
C ILE A 200 -7.70 5.37 12.91
N THR A 201 -7.14 4.21 12.64
CA THR A 201 -7.52 3.42 11.47
C THR A 201 -8.95 2.86 11.54
N ALA A 202 -9.48 2.66 12.75
CA ALA A 202 -10.84 2.17 12.97
C ALA A 202 -11.92 3.26 12.93
N GLN A 203 -11.56 4.56 13.06
CA GLN A 203 -12.56 5.63 13.10
C GLN A 203 -13.13 5.94 11.70
N PRO A 204 -14.44 6.22 11.58
CA PRO A 204 -15.05 6.51 10.29
C PRO A 204 -14.65 7.90 9.73
N SER A 205 -14.31 8.83 10.60
CA SER A 205 -13.91 10.18 10.23
C SER A 205 -13.17 10.90 11.36
N ALA A 206 -12.44 11.98 11.00
CA ALA A 206 -11.82 12.89 11.95
C ALA A 206 -12.02 14.35 11.51
N PRO A 207 -12.12 15.32 12.42
CA PRO A 207 -12.15 16.74 12.08
C PRO A 207 -10.75 17.20 11.63
N PHE A 208 -10.69 18.03 10.59
CA PHE A 208 -9.44 18.57 10.08
C PHE A 208 -9.56 20.07 9.79
N PRO A 209 -8.63 20.91 10.30
CA PRO A 209 -8.65 22.34 10.06
C PRO A 209 -8.21 22.67 8.62
N THR A 210 -8.92 23.57 7.97
CA THR A 210 -8.61 24.12 6.65
C THR A 210 -8.85 25.64 6.67
N ASP A 211 -8.45 26.35 5.61
CA ASP A 211 -8.68 27.79 5.49
C ASP A 211 -10.18 28.15 5.50
N ALA A 212 -11.03 27.24 5.06
CA ALA A 212 -12.48 27.40 5.06
C ALA A 212 -13.15 26.98 6.37
N GLY A 213 -12.39 26.61 7.40
CA GLY A 213 -12.86 26.09 8.68
C GLY A 213 -12.58 24.59 8.84
N VAL A 214 -13.27 23.94 9.77
CA VAL A 214 -13.10 22.50 10.03
C VAL A 214 -13.94 21.67 9.07
N ARG A 215 -13.32 20.68 8.41
CA ARG A 215 -14.02 19.70 7.57
C ARG A 215 -13.79 18.28 8.08
N PRO A 216 -14.71 17.33 7.84
CA PRO A 216 -14.45 15.92 8.15
C PRO A 216 -13.52 15.30 7.10
N LEU A 217 -12.54 14.52 7.58
CA LEU A 217 -11.80 13.54 6.78
C LEU A 217 -12.55 12.23 6.88
N LEU A 218 -13.09 11.72 5.78
CA LEU A 218 -13.79 10.43 5.76
C LEU A 218 -12.80 9.30 5.50
N ASN A 219 -12.86 8.24 6.30
CA ASN A 219 -11.96 7.10 6.13
C ASN A 219 -12.19 6.42 4.78
N GLN A 220 -11.13 6.23 4.01
CA GLN A 220 -11.15 5.59 2.68
C GLN A 220 -11.12 4.06 2.75
N ASP A 221 -10.99 3.48 3.93
CA ASP A 221 -11.07 2.04 4.11
C ASP A 221 -12.54 1.58 4.06
N GLU A 222 -12.99 1.20 2.87
CA GLU A 222 -14.34 0.70 2.67
C GLU A 222 -14.59 -0.66 3.37
N LEU A 223 -13.55 -1.38 3.77
CA LEU A 223 -13.72 -2.65 4.49
C LEU A 223 -14.41 -2.42 5.83
N LEU A 224 -14.18 -1.27 6.49
CA LEU A 224 -14.84 -0.89 7.74
C LEU A 224 -16.37 -0.87 7.66
N VAL A 225 -16.92 -0.56 6.47
CA VAL A 225 -18.38 -0.54 6.26
C VAL A 225 -18.91 -1.77 5.52
N ARG A 226 -18.04 -2.48 4.79
CA ARG A 226 -18.42 -3.64 3.97
C ARG A 226 -18.28 -4.96 4.70
N TYR A 227 -17.40 -5.05 5.71
CA TYR A 227 -17.05 -6.30 6.36
C TYR A 227 -17.26 -6.22 7.87
N PRO A 228 -18.24 -6.95 8.43
CA PRO A 228 -18.47 -6.99 9.87
C PRO A 228 -17.23 -7.50 10.61
N GLY A 229 -16.76 -6.71 11.57
CA GLY A 229 -15.55 -7.02 12.33
C GLY A 229 -14.27 -6.42 11.79
N ALA A 230 -14.30 -5.63 10.69
CA ALA A 230 -13.13 -4.88 10.27
C ALA A 230 -12.71 -3.89 11.36
N ILE A 231 -11.40 -3.83 11.66
CA ILE A 231 -10.84 -3.02 12.75
C ILE A 231 -9.84 -1.96 12.27
N GLY A 232 -9.71 -1.78 10.95
CA GLY A 232 -8.91 -0.75 10.32
C GLY A 232 -7.99 -1.28 9.24
N GLY A 233 -7.52 -0.37 8.40
CA GLY A 233 -6.65 -0.68 7.28
C GLY A 233 -6.04 0.56 6.63
N LYS A 234 -5.23 0.33 5.60
CA LYS A 234 -4.64 1.37 4.77
C LYS A 234 -4.67 0.98 3.30
N THR A 235 -5.23 1.86 2.49
CA THR A 235 -5.30 1.75 1.04
C THR A 235 -4.08 2.37 0.36
N GLY A 236 -3.78 1.94 -0.86
CA GLY A 236 -2.79 2.58 -1.70
C GLY A 236 -3.05 2.37 -3.19
N TYR A 237 -2.60 3.33 -3.98
CA TYR A 237 -2.61 3.26 -5.44
C TYR A 237 -1.55 4.18 -6.04
N THR A 238 -0.77 3.66 -6.96
CA THR A 238 -0.02 4.40 -7.99
C THR A 238 -0.11 3.60 -9.29
N ASN A 239 0.29 4.20 -10.39
CA ASN A 239 0.34 3.48 -11.67
C ASN A 239 1.31 2.29 -11.64
N ALA A 240 2.40 2.39 -10.91
CA ALA A 240 3.37 1.31 -10.75
C ALA A 240 2.90 0.24 -9.77
N ALA A 241 2.37 0.64 -8.60
CA ALA A 241 1.92 -0.26 -7.55
C ALA A 241 0.59 -0.97 -7.86
N ARG A 242 -0.24 -0.38 -8.72
CA ARG A 242 -1.65 -0.75 -8.84
C ARG A 242 -2.36 -0.56 -7.50
N LYS A 243 -3.44 -1.29 -7.23
CA LYS A 243 -4.12 -1.23 -5.92
C LYS A 243 -3.35 -2.04 -4.89
N THR A 244 -3.14 -1.44 -3.73
CA THR A 244 -2.55 -2.07 -2.56
C THR A 244 -3.47 -1.86 -1.35
N PHE A 245 -3.49 -2.83 -0.45
CA PHE A 245 -4.28 -2.76 0.77
C PHE A 245 -3.62 -3.59 1.87
N VAL A 246 -3.64 -3.07 3.08
CA VAL A 246 -3.37 -3.83 4.29
C VAL A 246 -4.47 -3.48 5.30
N GLY A 247 -5.01 -4.49 5.96
CA GLY A 247 -6.08 -4.27 6.94
C GLY A 247 -6.32 -5.49 7.80
N ALA A 248 -7.12 -5.31 8.84
CA ALA A 248 -7.40 -6.35 9.81
C ALA A 248 -8.87 -6.42 10.16
N ALA A 249 -9.27 -7.60 10.63
CA ALA A 249 -10.60 -7.83 11.16
C ALA A 249 -10.53 -8.72 12.41
N GLU A 250 -11.55 -8.60 13.27
CA GLU A 250 -11.75 -9.41 14.46
C GLU A 250 -13.05 -10.19 14.37
N ARG A 251 -12.99 -11.47 14.74
CA ARG A 251 -14.19 -12.33 14.85
C ARG A 251 -13.99 -13.33 15.98
N ASN A 252 -14.93 -13.34 16.94
CA ASN A 252 -14.90 -14.24 18.11
C ASN A 252 -13.57 -14.18 18.90
N GLY A 253 -13.02 -12.98 19.06
CA GLY A 253 -11.78 -12.74 19.80
C GLY A 253 -10.50 -13.13 19.06
N ARG A 254 -10.58 -13.56 17.81
CA ARG A 254 -9.42 -13.79 16.91
C ARG A 254 -9.27 -12.61 15.96
N ARG A 255 -8.05 -12.12 15.79
CA ARG A 255 -7.74 -11.03 14.87
C ARG A 255 -6.87 -11.52 13.73
N LEU A 256 -7.27 -11.21 12.51
CA LEU A 256 -6.49 -11.53 11.31
C LEU A 256 -6.06 -10.25 10.60
N VAL A 257 -4.89 -10.30 9.99
CA VAL A 257 -4.37 -9.29 9.06
C VAL A 257 -4.29 -9.88 7.67
N ILE A 258 -4.62 -9.06 6.67
CA ILE A 258 -4.37 -9.33 5.26
C ILE A 258 -3.52 -8.22 4.67
N ALA A 259 -2.61 -8.56 3.77
CA ALA A 259 -1.98 -7.59 2.89
C ALA A 259 -2.12 -8.08 1.44
N MET A 260 -2.49 -7.16 0.55
CA MET A 260 -2.74 -7.45 -0.86
C MET A 260 -2.01 -6.41 -1.71
N MET A 261 -1.26 -6.86 -2.70
CA MET A 261 -0.44 -6.01 -3.55
C MET A 261 -0.68 -6.30 -5.03
N TYR A 262 -0.37 -5.30 -5.84
CA TYR A 262 -0.47 -5.35 -7.30
C TYR A 262 -1.87 -5.72 -7.81
N GLY A 263 -2.91 -5.23 -7.10
CA GLY A 263 -4.31 -5.51 -7.44
C GLY A 263 -4.71 -4.91 -8.77
N LEU A 264 -5.11 -5.77 -9.71
CA LEU A 264 -5.64 -5.39 -11.00
C LEU A 264 -7.15 -5.16 -10.89
N VAL A 265 -7.69 -4.33 -11.79
CA VAL A 265 -9.13 -4.18 -11.95
C VAL A 265 -9.57 -5.05 -13.13
N HIS A 266 -10.41 -6.05 -12.87
CA HIS A 266 -11.03 -6.87 -13.90
C HIS A 266 -12.50 -6.48 -14.05
N GLU A 267 -12.93 -6.20 -15.26
CA GLU A 267 -14.33 -5.92 -15.56
C GLU A 267 -15.17 -7.19 -15.30
N GLY A 268 -16.23 -7.07 -14.49
CA GLY A 268 -17.15 -8.17 -14.19
C GLY A 268 -16.63 -9.23 -13.20
N GLY A 269 -15.42 -9.07 -12.66
CA GLY A 269 -14.86 -9.92 -11.61
C GLY A 269 -15.06 -9.36 -10.20
N PRO A 270 -14.61 -10.09 -9.14
CA PRO A 270 -14.61 -9.58 -7.79
C PRO A 270 -13.73 -8.34 -7.70
N THR A 271 -14.17 -7.37 -6.89
CA THR A 271 -13.33 -6.23 -6.54
C THR A 271 -12.23 -6.66 -5.57
N TYR A 272 -11.21 -5.82 -5.38
CA TYR A 272 -10.19 -6.13 -4.36
C TYR A 272 -10.76 -6.09 -2.93
N TRP A 273 -11.87 -5.38 -2.69
CA TRP A 273 -12.61 -5.43 -1.43
C TRP A 273 -13.32 -6.77 -1.22
N ASP A 274 -13.88 -7.34 -2.30
CA ASP A 274 -14.48 -8.67 -2.25
C ASP A 274 -13.40 -9.72 -1.96
N GLN A 275 -12.23 -9.60 -2.60
CA GLN A 275 -11.08 -10.47 -2.31
C GLN A 275 -10.63 -10.35 -0.85
N ALA A 276 -10.54 -9.12 -0.31
CA ALA A 276 -10.20 -8.88 1.08
C ALA A 276 -11.16 -9.61 2.03
N ALA A 277 -12.47 -9.46 1.79
CA ALA A 277 -13.50 -10.13 2.58
C ALA A 277 -13.41 -11.65 2.48
N MET A 278 -13.25 -12.18 1.27
CA MET A 278 -13.13 -13.63 1.04
C MET A 278 -11.89 -14.23 1.70
N LEU A 279 -10.74 -13.53 1.65
CA LEU A 279 -9.51 -13.98 2.31
C LEU A 279 -9.66 -13.99 3.84
N LEU A 280 -10.32 -12.98 4.42
CA LEU A 280 -10.62 -12.93 5.86
C LEU A 280 -11.58 -14.05 6.26
N ASP A 281 -12.68 -14.26 5.51
CA ASP A 281 -13.62 -15.36 5.78
C ASP A 281 -12.94 -16.72 5.70
N TRP A 282 -12.11 -16.93 4.68
CA TRP A 282 -11.30 -18.13 4.55
C TRP A 282 -10.39 -18.30 5.77
N GLY A 283 -9.66 -17.25 6.16
CA GLY A 283 -8.74 -17.27 7.29
C GLY A 283 -9.44 -17.57 8.63
N PHE A 284 -10.60 -16.96 8.89
CA PHE A 284 -11.39 -17.25 10.10
C PHE A 284 -11.93 -18.68 10.13
N ALA A 285 -12.15 -19.30 8.99
CA ALA A 285 -12.58 -20.69 8.89
C ALA A 285 -11.43 -21.69 9.12
N GLN A 286 -10.15 -21.26 9.08
CA GLN A 286 -9.00 -22.14 9.27
C GLN A 286 -8.76 -22.47 10.74
N ASN A 287 -8.17 -23.64 10.98
CA ASN A 287 -7.68 -24.01 12.30
C ASN A 287 -6.55 -23.05 12.73
N PRO A 288 -6.69 -22.33 13.85
CA PRO A 288 -5.69 -21.38 14.31
C PRO A 288 -4.32 -22.01 14.67
N ALA A 289 -4.27 -23.33 14.86
CA ALA A 289 -3.01 -24.05 15.13
C ALA A 289 -2.22 -24.43 13.86
N GLN A 290 -2.79 -24.17 12.67
CA GLN A 290 -2.17 -24.53 11.40
C GLN A 290 -1.72 -23.28 10.67
N GLY A 291 -0.41 -23.15 10.44
CA GLY A 291 0.19 -22.08 9.65
C GLY A 291 1.27 -22.62 8.72
N VAL A 292 1.68 -21.78 7.79
CA VAL A 292 2.70 -22.11 6.77
C VAL A 292 4.02 -21.35 6.97
N ALA A 293 3.97 -20.24 7.74
CA ALA A 293 5.12 -19.39 8.06
C ALA A 293 4.79 -18.51 9.29
N THR A 294 5.69 -17.56 9.63
CA THR A 294 5.49 -16.50 10.63
C THR A 294 5.90 -15.16 10.06
N LEU A 295 5.22 -14.08 10.48
CA LEU A 295 5.58 -12.67 10.17
C LEU A 295 6.83 -12.27 10.93
#